data_74f3b88a7c4072a958b85621e08aeab0
#
_entry.id   74f3b88a7c4072a958b85621e08aeab0
#
_cell.length_a   1.000
_cell.length_b   1.000
_cell.length_c   1.000
_cell.angle_alpha   90.00
_cell.angle_beta   90.00
_cell.angle_gamma   90.00
#
_symmetry.space_group_name_H-M   'P 1'
#
loop_
_entity.id
_entity.type
_entity.pdbx_description
1 polymer ?
#
loop_
_entity_poly.entity_id
_entity_poly.type
_entity_poly.pdbx_seq_one_letter_code
_entity_poly.pdbx_strand_id
1 'polypeptide(L)'
;MFQAEALRIEKLLFRIAWSYMGNVPDAEDAVQNALIKAWEKRETLRDIRQYKPWMTRILSNQCKDMLRKRKRWSFYPLEEDTSQVEMPEIETPILEAIKKLKPEQRLVMTLYYVDGYSIQEITEALGIPSGTVKTRMRNARKHLSRILLIEWEEEV
;
A
#
# COMPACT_ATOMS: atom_id res chain seq x y z
N MET A 1 1.42 -22.03 12.00
CA MET A 1 0.77 -21.63 10.73
C MET A 1 0.61 -20.12 10.63
N PHE A 2 -0.02 -19.47 11.60
CA PHE A 2 -0.25 -18.02 11.56
C PHE A 2 1.04 -17.20 11.51
N GLN A 3 2.03 -17.50 12.33
CA GLN A 3 3.32 -16.81 12.36
C GLN A 3 4.13 -17.04 11.07
N ALA A 4 4.06 -18.23 10.49
CA ALA A 4 4.72 -18.53 9.22
C ALA A 4 4.15 -17.71 8.06
N GLU A 5 2.83 -17.52 8.02
CA GLU A 5 2.19 -16.67 7.02
C GLU A 5 2.57 -15.19 7.19
N ALA A 6 2.66 -14.71 8.43
CA ALA A 6 3.11 -13.35 8.71
C ALA A 6 4.53 -13.10 8.19
N LEU A 7 5.46 -14.03 8.42
CA LEU A 7 6.83 -13.94 7.91
C LEU A 7 6.88 -14.00 6.38
N ARG A 8 6.05 -14.83 5.78
CA ARG A 8 6.01 -15.00 4.32
C ARG A 8 5.65 -13.71 3.58
N ILE A 9 4.78 -12.89 4.16
CA ILE A 9 4.30 -11.67 3.52
C ILE A 9 4.83 -10.38 4.17
N GLU A 10 5.86 -10.48 4.99
CA GLU A 10 6.43 -9.33 5.72
C GLU A 10 6.84 -8.20 4.78
N LYS A 11 7.55 -8.50 3.71
CA LYS A 11 7.98 -7.51 2.72
C LYS A 11 6.79 -6.85 2.02
N LEU A 12 5.76 -7.62 1.71
CA LEU A 12 4.52 -7.11 1.13
C LEU A 12 3.84 -6.14 2.08
N LEU A 13 3.71 -6.50 3.35
CA LEU A 13 3.09 -5.65 4.36
C LEU A 13 3.84 -4.32 4.50
N PHE A 14 5.16 -4.37 4.51
CA PHE A 14 5.97 -3.16 4.57
C PHE A 14 5.75 -2.26 3.35
N ARG A 15 5.73 -2.80 2.13
CA ARG A 15 5.47 -2.03 0.91
C ARG A 15 4.10 -1.36 0.93
N ILE A 16 3.07 -2.06 1.39
CA ILE A 16 1.72 -1.51 1.54
C ILE A 16 1.73 -0.35 2.53
N ALA A 17 2.29 -0.56 3.70
CA ALA A 17 2.38 0.46 4.75
C ALA A 17 3.17 1.68 4.27
N TRP A 18 4.28 1.47 3.60
CA TRP A 18 5.07 2.54 3.01
C TRP A 18 4.27 3.33 1.96
N SER A 19 3.47 2.65 1.14
CA SER A 19 2.61 3.31 0.14
C SER A 19 1.61 4.28 0.77
N TYR A 20 1.12 3.98 1.98
CA TYR A 20 0.25 4.88 2.73
C TYR A 20 1.03 5.98 3.46
N MET A 21 2.09 5.62 4.15
CA MET A 21 2.75 6.50 5.11
C MET A 21 3.82 7.40 4.49
N GLY A 22 4.49 6.94 3.44
CA GLY A 22 5.50 7.71 2.71
C GLY A 22 6.86 7.78 3.39
N ASN A 23 7.06 7.13 4.53
CA ASN A 23 8.35 7.08 5.24
C ASN A 23 8.51 5.74 5.97
N VAL A 24 9.74 5.35 6.22
CA VAL A 24 10.09 4.06 6.83
C VAL A 24 9.62 3.94 8.27
N PRO A 25 9.89 4.91 9.18
CA PRO A 25 9.49 4.76 10.58
C PRO A 25 7.98 4.57 10.77
N ASP A 26 7.15 5.35 10.09
CA ASP A 26 5.70 5.23 10.18
C ASP A 26 5.20 3.94 9.53
N ALA A 27 5.82 3.49 8.45
CA ALA A 27 5.49 2.21 7.82
C ALA A 27 5.78 1.03 8.76
N GLU A 28 6.92 1.03 9.43
CA GLU A 28 7.27 0.02 10.43
C GLU A 28 6.28 0.00 11.60
N ASP A 29 5.92 1.18 12.11
CA ASP A 29 4.92 1.33 13.18
C ASP A 29 3.56 0.76 12.74
N ALA A 30 3.12 1.08 11.53
CA ALA A 30 1.86 0.59 11.00
C ALA A 30 1.85 -0.94 10.89
N VAL A 31 2.94 -1.54 10.41
CA VAL A 31 3.06 -3.00 10.31
C VAL A 31 3.02 -3.64 11.68
N GLN A 32 3.78 -3.13 12.64
CA GLN A 32 3.80 -3.66 14.01
C GLN A 32 2.41 -3.59 14.65
N ASN A 33 1.76 -2.43 14.58
CA ASN A 33 0.41 -2.26 15.12
C ASN A 33 -0.62 -3.18 14.43
N ALA A 34 -0.50 -3.35 13.13
CA ALA A 34 -1.37 -4.24 12.37
C ALA A 34 -1.15 -5.72 12.76
N LEU A 35 0.09 -6.13 12.98
CA LEU A 35 0.40 -7.49 13.44
C LEU A 35 -0.16 -7.77 14.83
N ILE A 36 -0.11 -6.80 15.73
CA ILE A 36 -0.73 -6.92 17.06
C ILE A 36 -2.25 -7.08 16.95
N LYS A 37 -2.90 -6.25 16.14
CA LYS A 37 -4.35 -6.35 15.87
C LYS A 37 -4.72 -7.67 15.23
N ALA A 38 -3.90 -8.15 14.29
CA ALA A 38 -4.12 -9.43 13.64
C ALA A 38 -4.07 -10.59 14.65
N TRP A 39 -3.11 -10.55 15.55
CA TRP A 39 -3.01 -11.54 16.61
C TRP A 39 -4.23 -11.54 17.52
N GLU A 40 -4.69 -10.37 17.95
CA GLU A 40 -5.90 -10.23 18.76
C GLU A 40 -7.15 -10.75 18.04
N LYS A 41 -7.23 -10.58 16.73
CA LYS A 41 -8.37 -10.99 15.88
C LYS A 41 -8.17 -12.33 15.18
N ARG A 42 -7.13 -13.09 15.52
CA ARG A 42 -6.76 -14.33 14.81
C ARG A 42 -7.90 -15.34 14.70
N GLU A 43 -8.81 -15.38 15.66
CA GLU A 43 -9.96 -16.28 15.64
C GLU A 43 -11.00 -15.92 14.58
N THR A 44 -10.98 -14.68 14.07
CA THR A 44 -11.87 -14.26 12.99
C THR A 44 -11.41 -14.77 11.63
N LEU A 45 -10.15 -15.19 11.51
CA LEU A 45 -9.63 -15.82 10.31
C LEU A 45 -10.02 -17.30 10.31
N ARG A 46 -10.99 -17.67 9.48
CA ARG A 46 -11.52 -19.03 9.42
C ARG A 46 -10.70 -19.96 8.53
N ASP A 47 -10.03 -19.40 7.52
CA ASP A 47 -9.25 -20.15 6.53
C ASP A 47 -7.91 -19.47 6.35
N ILE A 48 -6.82 -20.20 6.66
CA ILE A 48 -5.45 -19.69 6.55
C ILE A 48 -5.11 -19.25 5.11
N ARG A 49 -5.76 -19.81 4.11
CA ARG A 49 -5.57 -19.42 2.71
C ARG A 49 -6.03 -17.99 2.43
N GLN A 50 -6.89 -17.43 3.30
CA GLN A 50 -7.38 -16.05 3.23
C GLN A 50 -6.53 -15.09 4.08
N TYR A 51 -5.41 -15.55 4.62
CA TYR A 51 -4.56 -14.73 5.50
C TYR A 51 -4.08 -13.45 4.80
N LYS A 52 -3.60 -13.56 3.56
CA LYS A 52 -3.04 -12.43 2.81
C LYS A 52 -4.05 -11.29 2.61
N PRO A 53 -5.24 -11.49 2.05
CA PRO A 53 -6.22 -10.41 1.94
C PRO A 53 -6.75 -9.94 3.29
N TRP A 54 -6.94 -10.84 4.25
CA TRP A 54 -7.39 -10.51 5.60
C TRP A 54 -6.37 -9.59 6.32
N MET A 55 -5.10 -9.96 6.27
CA MET A 55 -4.01 -9.18 6.88
C MET A 55 -3.82 -7.83 6.17
N THR A 56 -3.88 -7.81 4.85
CA THR A 56 -3.78 -6.59 4.06
C THR A 56 -4.87 -5.59 4.45
N ARG A 57 -6.09 -6.06 4.69
CA ARG A 57 -7.19 -5.22 5.12
C ARG A 57 -6.97 -4.64 6.52
N ILE A 58 -6.47 -5.45 7.46
CA ILE A 58 -6.13 -4.97 8.81
C ILE A 58 -5.05 -3.88 8.72
N LEU A 59 -4.01 -4.11 7.93
CA LEU A 59 -2.94 -3.14 7.73
C LEU A 59 -3.45 -1.86 7.06
N SER A 60 -4.25 -1.98 6.01
CA SER A 60 -4.84 -0.83 5.32
C SER A 60 -5.67 0.03 6.28
N ASN A 61 -6.50 -0.59 7.10
CA ASN A 61 -7.28 0.12 8.11
C ASN A 61 -6.40 0.80 9.16
N GLN A 62 -5.34 0.14 9.58
CA GLN A 62 -4.36 0.71 10.51
C GLN A 62 -3.69 1.95 9.94
N CYS A 63 -3.25 1.90 8.68
CA CYS A 63 -2.63 3.04 8.01
C CYS A 63 -3.62 4.20 7.88
N LYS A 64 -4.85 3.93 7.50
CA LYS A 64 -5.91 4.95 7.40
C LYS A 64 -6.18 5.62 8.75
N ASP A 65 -6.21 4.85 9.84
CA ASP A 65 -6.38 5.39 11.18
C ASP A 65 -5.21 6.30 11.60
N MET A 66 -3.99 5.90 11.32
CA MET A 66 -2.80 6.70 11.60
C MET A 66 -2.82 8.01 10.80
N LEU A 67 -3.19 7.96 9.53
CA LEU A 67 -3.30 9.15 8.68
C LEU A 67 -4.38 10.10 9.16
N ARG A 68 -5.53 9.59 9.62
CA ARG A 68 -6.60 10.41 10.21
C ARG A 68 -6.14 11.11 11.48
N LYS A 69 -5.44 10.42 12.36
CA LYS A 69 -4.87 11.00 13.59
C LYS A 69 -3.84 12.06 13.24
N ARG A 70 -2.99 11.83 12.26
CA ARG A 70 -1.99 12.81 11.80
C ARG A 70 -2.66 14.10 11.33
N LYS A 71 -3.74 14.04 10.57
CA LYS A 71 -4.50 15.21 10.13
C LYS A 71 -5.11 15.99 11.29
N ARG A 72 -5.56 15.31 12.35
CA ARG A 72 -6.15 15.97 13.53
C ARG A 72 -5.10 16.75 14.35
N TRP A 73 -3.85 16.29 14.37
CA TRP A 73 -2.78 16.86 15.20
C TRP A 73 -1.89 17.82 14.43
N SER A 74 -1.94 17.86 13.11
CA SER A 74 -1.13 18.79 12.33
C SER A 74 -1.88 20.10 12.10
N PHE A 75 -1.63 21.08 12.96
CA PHE A 75 -1.97 22.48 12.70
C PHE A 75 -1.01 23.14 11.69
N TYR A 76 0.06 22.45 11.29
CA TYR A 76 1.05 22.91 10.34
C TYR A 76 0.92 22.08 9.08
N PRO A 77 0.98 22.73 7.87
CA PRO A 77 1.10 21.92 6.65
C PRO A 77 2.32 21.03 6.85
N LEU A 78 2.11 19.72 6.70
CA LEU A 78 3.22 18.81 6.56
C LEU A 78 4.03 19.35 5.39
N GLU A 79 5.24 19.82 5.67
CA GLU A 79 6.22 19.92 4.61
C GLU A 79 6.25 18.55 3.97
N GLU A 80 5.93 18.50 2.69
CA GLU A 80 6.17 17.31 1.91
C GLU A 80 7.67 17.07 2.03
N ASP A 81 8.06 16.31 3.04
CA ASP A 81 9.41 15.81 3.14
C ASP A 81 9.56 14.78 2.02
N THR A 82 9.83 15.30 0.85
CA THR A 82 10.18 14.50 -0.32
C THR A 82 11.57 13.91 -0.17
N SER A 83 12.23 14.17 0.96
CA SER A 83 13.54 13.66 1.25
C SER A 83 13.47 12.20 1.62
N GLN A 84 13.84 11.36 0.68
CA GLN A 84 14.38 10.03 0.89
C GLN A 84 13.42 9.02 1.48
N VAL A 85 12.52 8.58 0.65
CA VAL A 85 11.90 7.29 0.87
C VAL A 85 12.84 6.23 0.33
N GLU A 86 13.67 5.69 1.20
CA GLU A 86 14.46 4.52 0.86
C GLU A 86 13.51 3.32 0.81
N MET A 87 13.09 2.94 -0.40
CA MET A 87 12.65 1.57 -0.62
C MET A 87 13.93 0.72 -0.73
N PRO A 88 14.19 -0.16 0.25
CA PRO A 88 15.34 -1.04 0.09
C PRO A 88 15.09 -1.96 -1.11
N GLU A 89 16.01 -2.03 -2.00
CA GLU A 89 16.32 -3.13 -2.92
C GLU A 89 16.11 -2.93 -4.42
N ILE A 90 15.32 -1.98 -4.96
CA ILE A 90 15.24 -1.84 -6.42
C ILE A 90 15.15 -0.36 -6.81
N GLU A 91 16.25 0.23 -7.18
CA GLU A 91 16.27 1.54 -7.83
C GLU A 91 16.01 1.37 -9.33
N THR A 92 14.76 1.41 -9.73
CA THR A 92 14.39 1.55 -11.13
C THR A 92 13.73 2.89 -11.36
N PRO A 93 13.83 3.49 -12.56
CA PRO A 93 13.12 4.74 -12.88
C PRO A 93 11.62 4.67 -12.62
N ILE A 94 11.01 3.50 -12.81
CA ILE A 94 9.59 3.25 -12.55
C ILE A 94 9.29 3.39 -11.05
N LEU A 95 10.12 2.82 -10.18
CA LEU A 95 9.90 2.92 -8.73
C LEU A 95 10.07 4.35 -8.23
N GLU A 96 11.06 5.08 -8.73
CA GLU A 96 11.22 6.50 -8.41
C GLU A 96 9.99 7.32 -8.85
N ALA A 97 9.42 7.00 -10.00
CA ALA A 97 8.20 7.64 -10.48
C ALA A 97 6.98 7.27 -9.62
N ILE A 98 6.86 6.02 -9.21
CA ILE A 98 5.78 5.55 -8.31
C ILE A 98 5.82 6.28 -6.97
N LYS A 99 6.99 6.57 -6.43
CA LYS A 99 7.14 7.35 -5.19
C LYS A 99 6.52 8.74 -5.28
N LYS A 100 6.42 9.33 -6.47
CA LYS A 100 5.86 10.66 -6.70
C LYS A 100 4.34 10.66 -6.85
N LEU A 101 3.72 9.50 -6.92
CA LEU A 101 2.26 9.38 -7.02
C LEU A 101 1.58 9.72 -5.69
N LYS A 102 0.30 10.09 -5.78
CA LYS A 102 -0.54 10.17 -4.58
C LYS A 102 -0.59 8.82 -3.88
N PRO A 103 -0.73 8.78 -2.53
CA PRO A 103 -0.73 7.50 -1.78
C PRO A 103 -1.71 6.46 -2.32
N GLU A 104 -2.91 6.86 -2.70
CA GLU A 104 -3.94 5.98 -3.26
C GLU A 104 -3.53 5.34 -4.59
N GLN A 105 -2.91 6.13 -5.46
CA GLN A 105 -2.42 5.67 -6.76
C GLN A 105 -1.20 4.76 -6.58
N ARG A 106 -0.28 5.17 -5.73
CA ARG A 106 0.93 4.42 -5.41
C ARG A 106 0.61 3.03 -4.88
N LEU A 107 -0.36 2.94 -3.99
CA LEU A 107 -0.78 1.66 -3.39
C LEU A 107 -1.31 0.68 -4.45
N VAL A 108 -2.26 1.10 -5.28
CA VAL A 108 -2.84 0.19 -6.30
C VAL A 108 -1.80 -0.23 -7.34
N MET A 109 -0.91 0.67 -7.73
CA MET A 109 0.17 0.36 -8.67
C MET A 109 1.18 -0.62 -8.08
N THR A 110 1.53 -0.44 -6.82
CA THR A 110 2.44 -1.36 -6.12
C THR A 110 1.83 -2.75 -5.98
N LEU A 111 0.59 -2.84 -5.56
CA LEU A 111 -0.10 -4.13 -5.42
C LEU A 111 -0.21 -4.85 -6.76
N TYR A 112 -0.55 -4.14 -7.82
CA TYR A 112 -0.76 -4.74 -9.13
C TYR A 112 0.55 -5.13 -9.82
N TYR A 113 1.49 -4.19 -9.94
CA TYR A 113 2.72 -4.40 -10.74
C TYR A 113 3.87 -5.02 -9.96
N VAL A 114 4.01 -4.75 -8.69
CA VAL A 114 5.10 -5.29 -7.86
C VAL A 114 4.68 -6.60 -7.19
N ASP A 115 3.51 -6.63 -6.59
CA ASP A 115 3.06 -7.76 -5.78
C ASP A 115 2.15 -8.74 -6.52
N GLY A 116 1.81 -8.46 -7.78
CA GLY A 116 1.08 -9.40 -8.64
C GLY A 116 -0.39 -9.60 -8.29
N TYR A 117 -1.01 -8.66 -7.58
CA TYR A 117 -2.44 -8.74 -7.27
C TYR A 117 -3.29 -8.54 -8.52
N SER A 118 -4.34 -9.33 -8.64
CA SER A 118 -5.42 -9.03 -9.59
C SER A 118 -6.24 -7.83 -9.11
N ILE A 119 -7.00 -7.21 -9.99
CA ILE A 119 -7.92 -6.12 -9.62
C ILE A 119 -8.91 -6.60 -8.56
N GLN A 120 -9.42 -7.82 -8.69
CA GLN A 120 -10.35 -8.40 -7.71
C GLN A 120 -9.67 -8.58 -6.34
N GLU A 121 -8.46 -9.07 -6.31
CA GLU A 121 -7.69 -9.21 -5.06
C GLU A 121 -7.45 -7.86 -4.39
N ILE A 122 -7.15 -6.81 -5.16
CA ILE A 122 -7.00 -5.45 -4.64
C ILE A 122 -8.34 -4.95 -4.06
N THR A 123 -9.44 -5.18 -4.75
CA THR A 123 -10.79 -4.84 -4.30
C THR A 123 -11.09 -5.47 -2.95
N GLU A 124 -10.82 -6.75 -2.81
CA GLU A 124 -11.05 -7.50 -1.56
C GLU A 124 -10.12 -7.02 -0.43
N ALA A 125 -8.84 -6.83 -0.74
CA ALA A 125 -7.83 -6.43 0.24
C ALA A 125 -8.06 -5.01 0.78
N LEU A 126 -8.43 -4.07 -0.09
CA LEU A 126 -8.61 -2.67 0.29
C LEU A 126 -10.06 -2.34 0.67
N GLY A 127 -11.01 -3.20 0.35
CA GLY A 127 -12.43 -2.95 0.61
C GLY A 127 -13.01 -1.81 -0.20
N ILE A 128 -12.56 -1.62 -1.44
CA ILE A 128 -13.03 -0.59 -2.37
C ILE A 128 -13.62 -1.21 -3.64
N PRO A 129 -14.55 -0.53 -4.33
CA PRO A 129 -15.12 -1.05 -5.56
C PRO A 129 -14.08 -1.23 -6.69
N SER A 130 -14.30 -2.18 -7.58
CA SER A 130 -13.42 -2.43 -8.72
C SER A 130 -13.29 -1.21 -9.65
N GLY A 131 -14.37 -0.46 -9.82
CA GLY A 131 -14.36 0.79 -10.58
C GLY A 131 -13.41 1.83 -9.98
N THR A 132 -13.35 1.92 -8.66
CA THR A 132 -12.41 2.80 -7.95
C THR A 132 -10.97 2.35 -8.18
N VAL A 133 -10.67 1.07 -8.09
CA VAL A 133 -9.34 0.52 -8.39
C VAL A 133 -8.92 0.87 -9.81
N LYS A 134 -9.79 0.62 -10.79
CA LYS A 134 -9.51 0.90 -12.21
C LYS A 134 -9.28 2.40 -12.46
N THR A 135 -10.07 3.27 -11.84
CA THR A 135 -9.92 4.74 -11.96
C THR A 135 -8.58 5.20 -11.38
N ARG A 136 -8.23 4.71 -10.19
CA ARG A 136 -6.94 5.01 -9.56
C ARG A 136 -5.77 4.54 -10.40
N MET A 137 -5.85 3.36 -10.98
CA MET A 137 -4.82 2.82 -11.88
C MET A 137 -4.68 3.66 -13.15
N ARG A 138 -5.80 4.05 -13.76
CA ARG A 138 -5.79 4.90 -14.95
C ARG A 138 -5.13 6.25 -14.67
N ASN A 139 -5.52 6.90 -13.58
CA ASN A 139 -4.95 8.18 -13.18
C ASN A 139 -3.47 8.05 -12.82
N ALA A 140 -3.09 6.96 -12.17
CA ALA A 140 -1.69 6.66 -11.88
C ALA A 140 -0.85 6.49 -13.15
N ARG A 141 -1.36 5.76 -14.14
CA ARG A 141 -0.69 5.57 -15.44
C ARG A 141 -0.50 6.90 -16.18
N LYS A 142 -1.53 7.75 -16.19
CA LYS A 142 -1.42 9.08 -16.79
C LYS A 142 -0.34 9.93 -16.11
N HIS A 143 -0.29 9.88 -14.81
CA HIS A 143 0.71 10.61 -14.03
C HIS A 143 2.11 10.07 -14.28
N LEU A 144 2.28 8.74 -14.29
CA LEU A 144 3.55 8.09 -14.60
C LEU A 144 4.02 8.39 -16.02
N SER A 145 3.13 8.40 -17.01
CA SER A 145 3.46 8.77 -18.39
C SER A 145 4.03 10.18 -18.47
N ARG A 146 3.51 11.12 -17.70
CA ARG A 146 4.04 12.49 -17.64
C ARG A 146 5.41 12.55 -17.00
N ILE A 147 5.63 11.80 -15.90
CA ILE A 147 6.91 11.79 -15.18
C ILE A 147 8.00 11.12 -16.01
N LEU A 148 7.67 10.00 -16.65
CA LEU A 148 8.64 9.19 -17.40
C LEU A 148 8.79 9.59 -18.86
N LEU A 149 7.92 10.49 -19.36
CA LEU A 149 7.85 10.89 -20.78
C LEU A 149 7.70 9.67 -21.71
N ILE A 150 6.92 8.68 -21.27
CA ILE A 150 6.61 7.47 -22.05
C ILE A 150 5.14 7.47 -22.44
N GLU A 151 4.82 6.82 -23.55
CA GLU A 151 3.45 6.49 -23.90
C GLU A 151 3.09 5.16 -23.24
N TRP A 152 2.05 5.19 -22.44
CA TRP A 152 1.52 3.98 -21.84
C TRP A 152 0.36 3.49 -22.69
N GLU A 153 0.53 2.31 -23.29
CA GLU A 153 -0.56 1.70 -24.03
C GLU A 153 -1.68 1.30 -23.05
N GLU A 154 -2.88 1.83 -23.31
CA GLU A 154 -4.04 1.42 -22.54
C GLU A 154 -4.37 -0.04 -22.95
N GLU A 155 -4.13 -0.97 -22.05
CA GLU A 155 -4.70 -2.30 -22.19
C GLU A 155 -6.22 -2.21 -22.04
N VAL A 156 -6.89 -2.49 -23.14
CA VAL A 156 -8.35 -2.53 -23.20
C VAL A 156 -8.88 -3.73 -22.43
#